data_1c42f540b9c123ab636c119c3187152d
#
_entry.id   1c42f540b9c123ab636c119c3187152d
#
_cell.length_a   1.000
_cell.length_b   1.000
_cell.length_c   1.000
_cell.angle_alpha   90.00
_cell.angle_beta   90.00
_cell.angle_gamma   90.00
#
_symmetry.space_group_name_H-M   'P 1'
#
loop_
_entity.id
_entity.type
_entity.pdbx_description
1 polymer ?
#
loop_
_entity_poly.entity_id
_entity_poly.type
_entity_poly.pdbx_seq_one_letter_code
_entity_poly.pdbx_strand_id
1 'polypeptide(L)'
;MKTLAWILIGAMAGVVPLQGQGKPLTITGVRGVTFGTVLPGVPRVVLRTDPINSGQFNIKGPKGGPAVLSFVLPLTMTGPSGAVMPLTFGSSDAGYSATQSIGSQVGFDPKQPFTVSIPNNGTASVFVGATANPAANQRAGAYTATIIFTVTYL
;
A
#
# COMPACT_ATOMS: atom_id res chain seq x y z
N MET A 1 14.27 31.41 57.61
CA MET A 1 12.93 31.35 57.03
C MET A 1 12.96 30.45 55.78
N LYS A 2 12.45 29.26 55.89
CA LYS A 2 12.42 28.29 54.82
C LYS A 2 11.08 28.44 54.11
N THR A 3 11.09 29.15 53.01
CA THR A 3 9.96 29.18 52.10
C THR A 3 9.92 27.84 51.37
N LEU A 4 9.09 26.95 51.87
CA LEU A 4 8.73 25.74 51.19
C LEU A 4 7.78 26.14 50.05
N ALA A 5 8.33 26.28 48.87
CA ALA A 5 7.53 26.33 47.65
C ALA A 5 6.97 24.94 47.45
N TRP A 6 5.76 24.73 47.92
CA TRP A 6 4.94 23.62 47.50
C TRP A 6 4.59 23.88 46.06
N ILE A 7 5.38 23.33 45.17
CA ILE A 7 4.93 23.06 43.82
C ILE A 7 3.82 22.04 43.98
N LEU A 8 2.61 22.55 44.03
CA LEU A 8 1.45 21.75 43.75
C LEU A 8 1.63 21.27 42.31
N ILE A 9 2.25 20.14 42.15
CA ILE A 9 2.08 19.34 40.97
C ILE A 9 0.63 18.91 41.08
N GLY A 10 -0.24 19.78 40.55
CA GLY A 10 -1.57 19.35 40.24
C GLY A 10 -1.35 18.12 39.37
N ALA A 11 -1.68 16.98 39.91
CA ALA A 11 -2.01 15.83 39.12
C ALA A 11 -3.15 16.31 38.25
N MET A 12 -2.81 16.90 37.12
CA MET A 12 -3.67 16.84 35.97
C MET A 12 -3.80 15.33 35.75
N ALA A 13 -4.81 14.76 36.34
CA ALA A 13 -5.44 13.59 35.81
C ALA A 13 -5.83 14.03 34.38
N GLY A 14 -4.88 13.93 33.47
CA GLY A 14 -5.16 13.92 32.08
C GLY A 14 -6.16 12.79 31.96
N VAL A 15 -7.40 13.15 31.68
CA VAL A 15 -8.35 12.22 31.13
C VAL A 15 -7.66 11.78 29.85
N VAL A 16 -6.85 10.73 29.97
CA VAL A 16 -6.44 9.94 28.84
C VAL A 16 -7.76 9.47 28.30
N PRO A 17 -8.23 9.95 27.12
CA PRO A 17 -9.38 9.33 26.53
C PRO A 17 -9.01 7.85 26.51
N LEU A 18 -9.80 7.01 27.14
CA LEU A 18 -9.80 5.58 26.89
C LEU A 18 -10.23 5.47 25.43
N GLN A 19 -9.29 5.74 24.55
CA GLN A 19 -9.38 5.27 23.19
C GLN A 19 -9.39 3.78 23.39
N GLY A 20 -10.58 3.21 23.20
CA GLY A 20 -10.74 1.77 23.22
C GLY A 20 -9.57 1.25 22.40
N GLN A 21 -8.75 0.38 23.00
CA GLN A 21 -7.56 -0.17 22.35
C GLN A 21 -8.03 -1.01 21.17
N GLY A 22 -8.47 -0.30 20.13
CA GLY A 22 -8.70 -0.88 18.83
C GLY A 22 -7.37 -1.49 18.42
N LYS A 23 -7.42 -2.72 18.00
CA LYS A 23 -6.26 -3.44 17.48
C LYS A 23 -5.48 -2.51 16.53
N PRO A 24 -4.19 -2.25 16.74
CA PRO A 24 -3.47 -1.30 15.90
C PRO A 24 -3.54 -1.72 14.43
N LEU A 25 -3.68 -0.75 13.56
CA LEU A 25 -3.59 -0.97 12.13
C LEU A 25 -2.14 -1.30 11.76
N THR A 26 -1.95 -2.41 11.10
CA THR A 26 -0.65 -2.83 10.57
C THR A 26 -0.78 -3.12 9.07
N ILE A 27 0.11 -2.54 8.28
CA ILE A 27 0.24 -2.83 6.85
C ILE A 27 1.59 -3.51 6.65
N THR A 28 1.58 -4.63 5.96
CA THR A 28 2.80 -5.39 5.62
C THR A 28 2.88 -5.53 4.10
N GLY A 29 3.95 -5.02 3.50
CA GLY A 29 4.30 -5.35 2.13
C GLY A 29 4.80 -6.80 2.07
N VAL A 30 4.08 -7.64 1.33
CA VAL A 30 4.41 -9.06 1.18
C VAL A 30 5.34 -9.30 0.01
N ARG A 31 5.03 -8.65 -1.11
CA ARG A 31 5.87 -8.67 -2.33
C ARG A 31 5.61 -7.44 -3.18
N GLY A 32 6.62 -7.03 -3.96
CA GLY A 32 6.50 -5.99 -4.97
C GLY A 32 5.97 -6.52 -6.30
N VAL A 33 5.60 -5.62 -7.21
CA VAL A 33 5.33 -5.97 -8.61
C VAL A 33 6.64 -6.33 -9.28
N THR A 34 6.69 -7.50 -9.93
CA THR A 34 7.90 -8.00 -10.60
C THR A 34 7.63 -8.21 -12.07
N PHE A 35 8.33 -7.48 -12.93
CA PHE A 35 8.16 -7.60 -14.38
C PHE A 35 9.03 -8.71 -14.99
N GLY A 36 10.04 -9.22 -14.26
CA GLY A 36 11.03 -10.14 -14.80
C GLY A 36 11.86 -9.48 -15.90
N THR A 37 12.24 -10.25 -16.90
CA THR A 37 12.95 -9.72 -18.08
C THR A 37 11.97 -8.99 -18.98
N VAL A 38 12.27 -7.73 -19.29
CA VAL A 38 11.48 -6.87 -20.17
C VAL A 38 12.30 -6.59 -21.42
N LEU A 39 11.70 -6.79 -22.61
CA LEU A 39 12.35 -6.55 -23.88
C LEU A 39 12.16 -5.08 -24.31
N PRO A 40 13.19 -4.42 -24.86
CA PRO A 40 13.07 -3.06 -25.38
C PRO A 40 11.93 -2.94 -26.40
N GLY A 41 11.12 -1.89 -26.27
CA GLY A 41 9.99 -1.63 -27.15
C GLY A 41 8.77 -2.54 -26.96
N VAL A 42 8.81 -3.50 -26.04
CA VAL A 42 7.69 -4.44 -25.80
C VAL A 42 7.11 -4.21 -24.40
N PRO A 43 5.89 -3.67 -24.27
CA PRO A 43 5.25 -3.50 -22.98
C PRO A 43 5.10 -4.82 -22.22
N ARG A 44 5.34 -4.80 -20.93
CA ARG A 44 5.16 -5.94 -20.03
C ARG A 44 4.06 -5.64 -19.03
N VAL A 45 2.97 -6.40 -19.11
CA VAL A 45 1.83 -6.30 -18.18
C VAL A 45 1.97 -7.32 -17.07
N VAL A 46 1.79 -6.89 -15.84
CA VAL A 46 1.59 -7.73 -14.67
C VAL A 46 0.18 -7.46 -14.15
N LEU A 47 -0.66 -8.48 -14.21
CA LEU A 47 -2.03 -8.37 -13.71
C LEU A 47 -2.05 -8.43 -12.17
N ARG A 48 -2.99 -7.73 -11.53
CA ARG A 48 -3.21 -7.85 -10.07
C ARG A 48 -3.56 -9.27 -9.61
N THR A 49 -4.03 -10.10 -10.52
CA THR A 49 -4.38 -11.51 -10.30
C THR A 49 -3.22 -12.48 -10.54
N ASP A 50 -2.04 -11.99 -10.93
CA ASP A 50 -0.86 -12.83 -11.09
C ASP A 50 -0.35 -13.27 -9.70
N PRO A 51 -0.38 -14.58 -9.38
CA PRO A 51 -0.03 -15.06 -8.05
C PRO A 51 1.46 -14.94 -7.71
N ILE A 52 2.30 -14.72 -8.72
CA ILE A 52 3.76 -14.68 -8.56
C ILE A 52 4.28 -13.25 -8.68
N ASN A 53 3.79 -12.51 -9.68
CA ASN A 53 4.40 -11.23 -10.08
C ASN A 53 3.64 -10.00 -9.61
N SER A 54 2.36 -10.12 -9.19
CA SER A 54 1.60 -8.99 -8.66
C SER A 54 2.15 -8.52 -7.31
N GLY A 55 2.08 -7.23 -7.04
CA GLY A 55 2.33 -6.67 -5.72
C GLY A 55 1.27 -7.12 -4.73
N GLN A 56 1.64 -7.32 -3.47
CA GLN A 56 0.72 -7.71 -2.42
C GLN A 56 1.03 -6.98 -1.11
N PHE A 57 -0.02 -6.42 -0.50
CA PHE A 57 -0.01 -5.85 0.83
C PHE A 57 -1.03 -6.57 1.69
N ASN A 58 -0.66 -6.90 2.92
CA ASN A 58 -1.58 -7.42 3.91
C ASN A 58 -1.96 -6.31 4.90
N ILE A 59 -3.24 -6.24 5.22
CA ILE A 59 -3.81 -5.33 6.21
C ILE A 59 -4.23 -6.16 7.41
N LYS A 60 -3.88 -5.70 8.62
CA LYS A 60 -4.37 -6.24 9.88
C LYS A 60 -4.77 -5.10 10.79
N GLY A 61 -6.01 -5.11 11.27
CA GLY A 61 -6.52 -3.97 12.02
C GLY A 61 -7.81 -4.26 12.77
N PRO A 62 -8.51 -3.21 13.21
CA PRO A 62 -9.80 -3.32 13.87
C PRO A 62 -10.82 -4.05 13.00
N LYS A 63 -11.75 -4.75 13.65
CA LYS A 63 -12.77 -5.55 12.98
C LYS A 63 -13.92 -4.67 12.48
N GLY A 64 -14.39 -4.92 11.28
CA GLY A 64 -15.67 -4.40 10.77
C GLY A 64 -15.72 -2.89 10.49
N GLY A 65 -14.61 -2.15 10.60
CA GLY A 65 -14.59 -0.71 10.40
C GLY A 65 -14.43 -0.32 8.94
N PRO A 66 -14.99 0.82 8.51
CA PRO A 66 -14.71 1.39 7.20
C PRO A 66 -13.29 1.94 7.14
N ALA A 67 -12.62 1.73 6.01
CA ALA A 67 -11.29 2.23 5.77
C ALA A 67 -11.16 2.72 4.32
N VAL A 68 -10.32 3.72 4.12
CA VAL A 68 -9.95 4.22 2.79
C VAL A 68 -8.57 3.71 2.44
N LEU A 69 -8.48 3.09 1.28
CA LEU A 69 -7.24 2.64 0.66
C LEU A 69 -6.78 3.68 -0.34
N SER A 70 -5.50 4.02 -0.33
CA SER A 70 -4.90 4.94 -1.28
C SER A 70 -3.47 4.56 -1.63
N PHE A 71 -3.06 4.91 -2.84
CA PHE A 71 -1.71 4.67 -3.34
C PHE A 71 -1.04 5.98 -3.76
N VAL A 72 0.28 6.05 -3.54
CA VAL A 72 1.14 6.94 -4.31
C VAL A 72 1.89 6.07 -5.31
N LEU A 73 1.60 6.28 -6.60
CA LEU A 73 2.08 5.45 -7.69
C LEU A 73 3.21 6.15 -8.43
N PRO A 74 4.33 5.47 -8.69
CA PRO A 74 5.41 6.01 -9.51
C PRO A 74 5.00 6.06 -10.98
N LEU A 75 5.39 7.11 -11.69
CA LEU A 75 5.19 7.22 -13.14
C LEU A 75 6.28 6.53 -13.93
N THR A 76 7.41 6.26 -13.29
CA THR A 76 8.60 5.66 -13.93
C THR A 76 9.35 4.77 -12.96
N MET A 77 10.06 3.79 -13.49
CA MET A 77 11.15 3.10 -12.79
C MET A 77 12.48 3.75 -13.16
N THR A 78 13.40 3.81 -12.20
CA THR A 78 14.76 4.30 -12.40
C THR A 78 15.73 3.13 -12.56
N GLY A 79 16.58 3.22 -13.55
CA GLY A 79 17.60 2.24 -13.90
C GLY A 79 19.02 2.79 -13.91
N PRO A 80 19.95 2.09 -14.53
CA PRO A 80 21.37 2.45 -14.55
C PRO A 80 21.61 3.84 -15.16
N SER A 81 22.50 4.60 -14.51
CA SER A 81 22.88 5.96 -14.92
C SER A 81 21.68 6.92 -15.12
N GLY A 82 20.63 6.76 -14.31
CA GLY A 82 19.45 7.60 -14.39
C GLY A 82 18.52 7.29 -15.57
N ALA A 83 18.69 6.16 -16.26
CA ALA A 83 17.74 5.72 -17.26
C ALA A 83 16.36 5.51 -16.64
N VAL A 84 15.31 5.88 -17.36
CA VAL A 84 13.92 5.76 -16.88
C VAL A 84 13.15 4.80 -17.78
N MET A 85 12.20 4.08 -17.17
CA MET A 85 11.25 3.24 -17.89
C MET A 85 9.85 3.62 -17.40
N PRO A 86 8.97 4.10 -18.29
CA PRO A 86 7.63 4.49 -17.91
C PRO A 86 6.82 3.33 -17.33
N LEU A 87 6.03 3.64 -16.27
CA LEU A 87 5.03 2.77 -15.68
C LEU A 87 3.65 3.34 -15.93
N THR A 88 2.69 2.47 -16.17
CA THR A 88 1.27 2.84 -16.21
C THR A 88 0.45 1.91 -15.34
N PHE A 89 -0.61 2.48 -14.76
CA PHE A 89 -1.59 1.77 -13.94
C PHE A 89 -2.97 1.99 -14.55
N GLY A 90 -3.67 0.92 -14.86
CA GLY A 90 -5.03 0.94 -15.37
C GLY A 90 -6.04 1.13 -14.24
N SER A 91 -7.29 1.43 -14.62
CA SER A 91 -8.40 1.63 -13.67
C SER A 91 -8.86 0.37 -12.93
N SER A 92 -8.26 -0.76 -13.21
CA SER A 92 -8.54 -2.05 -12.55
C SER A 92 -7.26 -2.75 -12.10
N ASP A 93 -6.15 -2.04 -12.00
CA ASP A 93 -4.86 -2.64 -11.65
C ASP A 93 -4.67 -2.83 -10.14
N ALA A 94 -5.61 -2.38 -9.31
CA ALA A 94 -5.66 -2.76 -7.90
C ALA A 94 -6.85 -3.67 -7.59
N GLY A 95 -6.73 -4.49 -6.57
CA GLY A 95 -7.79 -5.37 -6.10
C GLY A 95 -7.75 -5.56 -4.59
N TYR A 96 -8.90 -5.47 -3.95
CA TYR A 96 -9.09 -5.72 -2.53
C TYR A 96 -9.69 -7.11 -2.31
N SER A 97 -9.13 -7.87 -1.38
CA SER A 97 -9.64 -9.19 -0.98
C SER A 97 -9.85 -9.24 0.54
N ALA A 98 -11.10 -9.40 0.93
CA ALA A 98 -11.50 -9.58 2.33
C ALA A 98 -11.08 -10.94 2.89
N THR A 99 -10.79 -11.92 2.05
CA THR A 99 -10.39 -13.29 2.42
C THR A 99 -8.89 -13.55 2.27
N GLN A 100 -8.12 -12.52 1.93
CA GLN A 100 -6.70 -12.61 1.61
C GLN A 100 -6.37 -13.53 0.41
N SER A 101 -7.37 -13.95 -0.33
CA SER A 101 -7.21 -14.79 -1.53
C SER A 101 -7.06 -13.93 -2.78
N ILE A 102 -6.09 -14.27 -3.60
CA ILE A 102 -5.88 -13.60 -4.89
C ILE A 102 -7.04 -13.82 -5.87
N GLY A 103 -7.79 -14.92 -5.72
CA GLY A 103 -8.94 -15.24 -6.55
C GLY A 103 -10.23 -14.49 -6.17
N SER A 104 -10.31 -13.88 -4.99
CA SER A 104 -11.53 -13.24 -4.45
C SER A 104 -11.42 -11.72 -4.41
N GLN A 105 -10.78 -11.11 -5.40
CA GLN A 105 -10.56 -9.68 -5.43
C GLN A 105 -11.73 -8.91 -6.03
N VAL A 106 -12.05 -7.77 -5.38
CA VAL A 106 -12.83 -6.70 -6.00
C VAL A 106 -11.85 -5.71 -6.60
N GLY A 107 -11.89 -5.52 -7.92
CA GLY A 107 -11.01 -4.59 -8.63
C GLY A 107 -11.38 -3.14 -8.36
N PHE A 108 -10.38 -2.27 -8.28
CA PHE A 108 -10.56 -0.83 -8.18
C PHE A 108 -9.41 -0.06 -8.85
N ASP A 109 -9.63 1.24 -9.09
CA ASP A 109 -8.61 2.11 -9.67
C ASP A 109 -7.59 2.52 -8.60
N PRO A 110 -6.31 2.10 -8.72
CA PRO A 110 -5.30 2.47 -7.74
C PRO A 110 -4.95 3.97 -7.74
N LYS A 111 -5.41 4.73 -8.71
CA LYS A 111 -5.22 6.18 -8.80
C LYS A 111 -6.26 6.97 -8.01
N GLN A 112 -7.29 6.30 -7.48
CA GLN A 112 -8.37 6.90 -6.72
C GLN A 112 -8.45 6.29 -5.31
N PRO A 113 -8.85 7.05 -4.29
CA PRO A 113 -9.18 6.48 -3.00
C PRO A 113 -10.32 5.47 -3.12
N PHE A 114 -10.20 4.35 -2.44
CA PHE A 114 -11.19 3.27 -2.46
C PHE A 114 -11.63 2.92 -1.03
N THR A 115 -12.92 3.06 -0.74
CA THR A 115 -13.48 2.75 0.57
C THR A 115 -13.85 1.27 0.66
N VAL A 116 -13.41 0.62 1.72
CA VAL A 116 -13.69 -0.79 2.02
C VAL A 116 -14.16 -0.95 3.46
N SER A 117 -14.73 -2.10 3.77
CA SER A 117 -14.94 -2.53 5.15
C SER A 117 -13.90 -3.59 5.50
N ILE A 118 -13.18 -3.40 6.61
CA ILE A 118 -12.26 -4.42 7.10
C ILE A 118 -13.08 -5.59 7.64
N PRO A 119 -12.77 -6.84 7.27
CA PRO A 119 -13.54 -8.00 7.70
C PRO A 119 -13.54 -8.20 9.22
N ASN A 120 -14.51 -8.98 9.73
CA ASN A 120 -14.64 -9.26 11.16
C ASN A 120 -13.46 -10.05 11.76
N ASN A 121 -12.64 -10.69 10.97
CA ASN A 121 -11.37 -11.27 11.40
C ASN A 121 -10.23 -10.23 11.51
N GLY A 122 -10.45 -9.01 11.05
CA GLY A 122 -9.50 -7.91 11.08
C GLY A 122 -8.36 -8.04 10.07
N THR A 123 -8.52 -8.89 9.04
CA THR A 123 -7.45 -9.10 8.03
C THR A 123 -7.99 -8.97 6.61
N ALA A 124 -7.21 -8.37 5.73
CA ALA A 124 -7.51 -8.25 4.30
C ALA A 124 -6.20 -8.21 3.51
N SER A 125 -6.29 -8.34 2.20
CA SER A 125 -5.15 -8.13 1.30
C SER A 125 -5.51 -7.21 0.16
N VAL A 126 -4.50 -6.49 -0.30
CA VAL A 126 -4.59 -5.65 -1.50
C VAL A 126 -3.51 -6.11 -2.47
N PHE A 127 -3.91 -6.28 -3.71
CA PHE A 127 -3.06 -6.69 -4.81
C PHE A 127 -2.94 -5.56 -5.82
N VAL A 128 -1.79 -5.44 -6.45
CA VAL A 128 -1.55 -4.41 -7.45
C VAL A 128 -0.79 -4.98 -8.64
N GLY A 129 -1.27 -4.66 -9.83
CA GLY A 129 -0.60 -4.87 -11.09
C GLY A 129 -0.08 -3.56 -11.67
N ALA A 130 0.64 -3.65 -12.77
CA ALA A 130 1.14 -2.49 -13.50
C ALA A 130 1.61 -2.90 -14.88
N THR A 131 1.84 -1.91 -15.75
CA THR A 131 2.45 -2.11 -17.07
C THR A 131 3.76 -1.32 -17.15
N ALA A 132 4.84 -2.03 -17.45
CA ALA A 132 6.12 -1.42 -17.81
C ALA A 132 6.16 -1.16 -19.32
N ASN A 133 6.56 0.04 -19.71
CA ASN A 133 6.58 0.49 -21.11
C ASN A 133 8.02 0.88 -21.54
N PRO A 134 8.88 -0.11 -21.85
CA PRO A 134 10.24 0.17 -22.26
C PRO A 134 10.30 0.86 -23.61
N ALA A 135 11.20 1.81 -23.76
CA ALA A 135 11.50 2.40 -25.05
C ALA A 135 12.19 1.38 -25.99
N ALA A 136 12.12 1.58 -27.29
CA ALA A 136 12.78 0.70 -28.27
C ALA A 136 14.32 0.65 -28.08
N ASN A 137 14.91 1.73 -27.53
CA ASN A 137 16.32 1.82 -27.17
C ASN A 137 16.55 1.76 -25.66
N GLN A 138 15.65 1.10 -24.91
CA GLN A 138 15.75 1.00 -23.47
C GLN A 138 17.10 0.45 -23.03
N ARG A 139 17.78 1.16 -22.14
CA ARG A 139 19.07 0.73 -21.61
C ARG A 139 18.92 -0.56 -20.82
N ALA A 140 19.84 -1.51 -21.02
CA ALA A 140 19.88 -2.74 -20.24
C ALA A 140 20.27 -2.47 -18.78
N GLY A 141 19.68 -3.20 -17.86
CA GLY A 141 19.97 -3.14 -16.43
C GLY A 141 18.75 -3.35 -15.55
N ALA A 142 18.95 -3.23 -14.25
CA ALA A 142 17.86 -3.34 -13.27
C ALA A 142 17.13 -1.99 -13.11
N TYR A 143 15.80 -2.04 -13.11
CA TYR A 143 14.92 -0.88 -12.92
C TYR A 143 14.07 -1.07 -11.67
N THR A 144 13.93 -0.02 -10.88
CA THR A 144 13.17 -0.06 -9.63
C THR A 144 12.31 1.19 -9.47
N ALA A 145 11.22 1.04 -8.74
CA ALA A 145 10.36 2.14 -8.29
C ALA A 145 9.70 1.77 -6.96
N THR A 146 9.16 2.76 -6.27
CA THR A 146 8.48 2.55 -4.99
C THR A 146 7.00 2.87 -5.14
N ILE A 147 6.15 1.94 -4.69
CA ILE A 147 4.71 2.14 -4.51
C ILE A 147 4.48 2.35 -3.01
N ILE A 148 3.80 3.45 -2.65
CA ILE A 148 3.39 3.70 -1.26
C ILE A 148 1.91 3.37 -1.14
N PHE A 149 1.57 2.52 -0.20
CA PHE A 149 0.20 2.13 0.10
C PHE A 149 -0.19 2.63 1.50
N THR A 150 -1.34 3.30 1.59
CA THR A 150 -1.85 3.88 2.82
C THR A 150 -3.27 3.37 3.09
N VAL A 151 -3.56 3.09 4.34
CA VAL A 151 -4.90 2.74 4.83
C VAL A 151 -5.27 3.72 5.94
N THR A 152 -6.43 4.36 5.79
CA THR A 152 -6.96 5.31 6.79
C THR A 152 -8.32 4.81 7.26
N TYR A 153 -8.50 4.61 8.58
CA TYR A 153 -9.81 4.34 9.17
C TYR A 153 -10.67 5.60 9.18
N LEU A 154 -11.98 5.41 8.98
CA LEU A 154 -13.00 6.46 9.03
C LEU A 154 -13.75 6.44 10.36
#